data_ab7c752c30cf9e29dc3fda55bc173a20
#
_entry.id   ab7c752c30cf9e29dc3fda55bc173a20
#
_cell.length_a   1.000
_cell.length_b   1.000
_cell.length_c   1.000
_cell.angle_alpha   90.00
_cell.angle_beta   90.00
_cell.angle_gamma   90.00
#
_symmetry.space_group_name_H-M   'P 1'
#
loop_
_entity.id
_entity.type
_entity.pdbx_description
1 polymer ?
#
loop_
_entity_poly.entity_id
_entity_poly.type
_entity_poly.pdbx_seq_one_letter_code
_entity_poly.pdbx_strand_id
1 'polypeptide(L)'
;MASKAQGSSSMKALVVEDNTVQWMVLSQKLRNFQCEITLAVNGKEAVDLFLEGKKFDIIFCDKDMPIMTGPEAVVKIRVMGETDVKIVGMSADDDAMGVFISAGADIFVPKPFKVQDLESIIEEVINKKKNAMV
;
A
#
# COMPACT_ATOMS: atom_id res chain seq x y z
N MET A 1 13.88 -13.69 20.77
CA MET A 1 13.94 -13.13 20.22
C MET A 1 14.12 -12.76 19.54
N ALA A 2 14.19 -12.79 19.53
CA ALA A 2 14.54 -12.29 18.85
C ALA A 2 14.32 -11.89 18.19
N SER A 3 14.42 -12.02 18.25
CA SER A 3 14.44 -11.57 17.54
C SER A 3 14.27 -11.12 16.91
N LYS A 4 14.18 -11.24 17.23
CA LYS A 4 14.19 -10.58 16.45
C LYS A 4 14.65 -10.22 15.36
N ALA A 5 15.27 -10.45 15.83
CA ALA A 5 15.86 -10.03 14.63
C ALA A 5 15.00 -9.80 13.54
N GLN A 6 13.99 -9.91 13.90
CA GLN A 6 13.06 -9.74 13.04
C GLN A 6 12.89 -8.48 12.44
N GLY A 7 13.28 -7.49 12.98
CA GLY A 7 13.10 -6.18 12.46
C GLY A 7 13.65 -6.01 11.09
N SER A 8 14.74 -6.68 10.77
CA SER A 8 15.38 -6.54 9.47
C SER A 8 14.55 -7.11 8.34
N SER A 9 13.61 -7.98 8.66
CA SER A 9 12.74 -8.57 7.65
C SER A 9 11.37 -7.91 7.60
N SER A 10 11.15 -6.87 8.38
CA SER A 10 9.88 -6.17 8.39
C SER A 10 9.57 -5.54 7.04
N MET A 11 8.32 -5.67 6.65
CA MET A 11 7.84 -5.04 5.44
C MET A 11 7.29 -3.67 5.77
N LYS A 12 7.61 -2.68 4.96
CA LYS A 12 7.12 -1.32 5.16
C LYS A 12 5.90 -1.08 4.29
N ALA A 13 4.77 -0.82 4.93
CA ALA A 13 3.51 -0.59 4.25
C ALA A 13 3.03 0.84 4.43
N LEU A 14 2.58 1.45 3.35
CA LEU A 14 1.93 2.75 3.39
C LEU A 14 0.44 2.52 3.16
N VAL A 15 -0.38 3.02 4.07
CA VAL A 15 -1.84 2.97 3.93
C VAL A 15 -2.33 4.38 3.64
N VAL A 16 -2.97 4.58 2.49
CA VAL A 16 -3.50 5.88 2.06
C VAL A 16 -5.01 5.81 2.16
N GLU A 17 -5.57 6.40 3.23
CA GLU A 17 -6.97 6.26 3.57
C GLU A 17 -7.41 7.42 4.46
N ASP A 18 -8.46 8.14 4.07
CA ASP A 18 -8.96 9.27 4.86
C ASP A 18 -9.98 8.86 5.92
N ASN A 19 -10.54 7.66 5.84
CA ASN A 19 -11.52 7.18 6.81
C ASN A 19 -10.81 6.46 7.95
N THR A 20 -10.90 7.04 9.15
CA THR A 20 -10.19 6.52 10.33
C THR A 20 -10.53 5.08 10.65
N VAL A 21 -11.82 4.72 10.56
CA VAL A 21 -12.24 3.34 10.88
C VAL A 21 -11.67 2.35 9.88
N GLN A 22 -11.73 2.67 8.59
CA GLN A 22 -11.19 1.79 7.55
C GLN A 22 -9.68 1.64 7.69
N TRP A 23 -8.98 2.75 7.99
CA TRP A 23 -7.55 2.71 8.24
C TRP A 23 -7.21 1.80 9.41
N MET A 24 -7.95 1.91 10.52
CA MET A 24 -7.70 1.09 11.71
C MET A 24 -7.91 -0.40 11.43
N VAL A 25 -8.98 -0.74 10.71
CA VAL A 25 -9.28 -2.13 10.38
C VAL A 25 -8.18 -2.73 9.50
N LEU A 26 -7.78 -2.02 8.46
CA LEU A 26 -6.74 -2.51 7.56
C LEU A 26 -5.39 -2.62 8.29
N SER A 27 -5.05 -1.61 9.08
CA SER A 27 -3.78 -1.59 9.82
C SER A 27 -3.68 -2.76 10.79
N GLN A 28 -4.77 -3.09 11.48
CA GLN A 28 -4.77 -4.22 12.39
C GLN A 28 -4.52 -5.53 11.66
N LYS A 29 -5.12 -5.70 10.48
CA LYS A 29 -4.88 -6.90 9.69
C LYS A 29 -3.42 -6.98 9.24
N LEU A 30 -2.86 -5.85 8.81
CA LEU A 30 -1.47 -5.80 8.35
C LEU A 30 -0.47 -6.09 9.46
N ARG A 31 -0.77 -5.71 10.70
CA ARG A 31 0.12 -6.01 11.83
C ARG A 31 0.31 -7.51 12.04
N ASN A 32 -0.68 -8.31 11.68
CA ASN A 32 -0.55 -9.76 11.79
C ASN A 32 0.52 -10.32 10.83
N PHE A 33 0.95 -9.51 9.85
CA PHE A 33 2.00 -9.90 8.91
C PHE A 33 3.32 -9.19 9.19
N GLN A 34 3.44 -8.60 10.39
CA GLN A 34 4.65 -7.90 10.82
C GLN A 34 5.03 -6.73 9.91
N CYS A 35 4.04 -5.98 9.48
CA CYS A 35 4.27 -4.78 8.68
C CYS A 35 4.51 -3.58 9.57
N GLU A 36 5.49 -2.74 9.18
CA GLU A 36 5.66 -1.43 9.76
C GLU A 36 4.78 -0.49 8.95
N ILE A 37 3.78 0.12 9.59
CA ILE A 37 2.72 0.84 8.89
C ILE A 37 2.85 2.34 9.03
N THR A 38 2.75 3.05 7.91
CA THR A 38 2.67 4.51 7.87
C THR A 38 1.32 4.89 7.29
N LEU A 39 0.67 5.90 7.86
CA LEU A 39 -0.60 6.41 7.36
C LEU A 39 -0.41 7.70 6.58
N ALA A 40 -1.07 7.79 5.43
CA ALA A 40 -1.30 9.05 4.73
C ALA A 40 -2.81 9.23 4.62
N VAL A 41 -3.32 10.41 4.95
CA VAL A 41 -4.78 10.61 4.98
C VAL A 41 -5.36 11.08 3.65
N ASN A 42 -4.51 11.31 2.67
CA ASN A 42 -4.93 11.61 1.30
C ASN A 42 -3.78 11.35 0.33
N GLY A 43 -4.07 11.49 -0.96
CA GLY A 43 -3.06 11.24 -1.98
C GLY A 43 -1.87 12.18 -1.91
N LYS A 44 -2.10 13.44 -1.53
CA LYS A 44 -1.02 14.41 -1.44
C LYS A 44 -0.02 14.04 -0.36
N GLU A 45 -0.49 13.60 0.82
CA GLU A 45 0.40 13.17 1.88
C GLU A 45 1.24 11.97 1.44
N ALA A 46 0.64 11.04 0.69
CA ALA A 46 1.37 9.91 0.17
C ALA A 46 2.50 10.34 -0.76
N VAL A 47 2.20 11.25 -1.69
CA VAL A 47 3.21 11.79 -2.61
C VAL A 47 4.32 12.51 -1.84
N ASP A 48 3.94 13.31 -0.85
CA ASP A 48 4.91 14.06 -0.04
C ASP A 48 5.89 13.15 0.68
N LEU A 49 5.43 11.99 1.17
CA LEU A 49 6.31 11.03 1.82
C LEU A 49 7.41 10.55 0.88
N PHE A 50 7.07 10.26 -0.38
CA PHE A 50 8.07 9.87 -1.36
C PHE A 50 9.01 11.01 -1.72
N LEU A 51 8.48 12.25 -1.78
CA LEU A 51 9.32 13.43 -2.03
C LEU A 51 10.33 13.65 -0.90
N GLU A 52 9.98 13.25 0.32
CA GLU A 52 10.89 13.32 1.47
C GLU A 52 11.93 12.20 1.48
N GLY A 53 11.87 11.29 0.53
CA GLY A 53 12.81 10.18 0.45
C GLY A 53 12.41 8.93 1.20
N LYS A 54 11.19 8.87 1.71
CA LYS A 54 10.70 7.66 2.38
C LYS A 54 10.51 6.55 1.36
N LYS A 55 10.72 5.31 1.79
CA LYS A 55 10.58 4.14 0.94
C LYS A 55 9.59 3.15 1.54
N PHE A 56 8.82 2.50 0.68
CA PHE A 56 7.83 1.51 1.11
C PHE A 56 7.91 0.29 0.19
N ASP A 57 7.54 -0.86 0.74
CA ASP A 57 7.49 -2.10 -0.04
C ASP A 57 6.13 -2.28 -0.70
N ILE A 58 5.08 -1.78 -0.05
CA ILE A 58 3.72 -1.91 -0.54
C ILE A 58 2.89 -0.68 -0.14
N ILE A 59 1.97 -0.29 -1.01
CA ILE A 59 1.01 0.78 -0.75
C ILE A 59 -0.40 0.23 -0.90
N PHE A 60 -1.24 0.48 0.09
CA PHE A 60 -2.68 0.22 0.00
C PHE A 60 -3.36 1.58 -0.12
N CYS A 61 -4.01 1.84 -1.24
CA CYS A 61 -4.47 3.18 -1.59
C CYS A 61 -5.96 3.20 -1.93
N ASP A 62 -6.74 3.95 -1.15
CA ASP A 62 -8.15 4.18 -1.42
C ASP A 62 -8.32 5.10 -2.63
N LYS A 63 -9.50 5.04 -3.26
CA LYS A 63 -9.78 5.82 -4.47
C LYS A 63 -10.14 7.26 -4.16
N ASP A 64 -11.20 7.46 -3.37
CA ASP A 64 -11.77 8.79 -3.18
C ASP A 64 -11.32 9.41 -1.87
N MET A 65 -10.56 10.49 -1.98
CA MET A 65 -10.02 11.21 -0.84
C MET A 65 -9.96 12.69 -1.19
N PRO A 66 -10.03 13.57 -0.18
CA PRO A 66 -9.92 15.01 -0.46
C PRO A 66 -8.52 15.37 -0.91
N ILE A 67 -8.38 16.51 -1.54
CA ILE A 67 -7.13 17.13 -1.99
C ILE A 67 -6.53 16.42 -3.21
N MET A 68 -6.30 15.12 -3.11
CA MET A 68 -5.76 14.32 -4.22
C MET A 68 -6.30 12.90 -4.09
N THR A 69 -6.87 12.37 -5.16
CA THR A 69 -7.42 11.03 -5.18
C THR A 69 -6.31 9.97 -5.20
N GLY A 70 -6.70 8.72 -4.93
CA GLY A 70 -5.76 7.61 -4.99
C GLY A 70 -5.12 7.44 -6.35
N PRO A 71 -5.90 7.34 -7.43
CA PRO A 71 -5.31 7.20 -8.78
C PRO A 71 -4.37 8.35 -9.15
N GLU A 72 -4.72 9.59 -8.78
CA GLU A 72 -3.83 10.73 -9.02
C GLU A 72 -2.50 10.56 -8.30
N ALA A 73 -2.53 10.09 -7.06
CA ALA A 73 -1.32 9.84 -6.28
C ALA A 73 -0.47 8.74 -6.93
N VAL A 74 -1.12 7.67 -7.39
CA VAL A 74 -0.42 6.56 -8.05
C VAL A 74 0.34 7.04 -9.27
N VAL A 75 -0.29 7.86 -10.13
CA VAL A 75 0.37 8.43 -11.29
C VAL A 75 1.62 9.20 -10.87
N LYS A 76 1.50 10.06 -9.88
CA LYS A 76 2.61 10.89 -9.44
C LYS A 76 3.75 10.07 -8.86
N ILE A 77 3.44 9.06 -8.06
CA ILE A 77 4.44 8.19 -7.46
C ILE A 77 5.21 7.42 -8.55
N ARG A 78 4.51 6.89 -9.55
CA ARG A 78 5.17 6.19 -10.65
C ARG A 78 6.05 7.12 -11.48
N VAL A 79 5.58 8.34 -11.75
CA VAL A 79 6.33 9.33 -12.52
C VAL A 79 7.62 9.73 -11.80
N MET A 80 7.63 9.69 -10.47
CA MET A 80 8.86 9.95 -9.70
C MET A 80 9.92 8.85 -9.86
N GLY A 81 9.59 7.74 -10.50
CA GLY A 81 10.52 6.63 -10.66
C GLY A 81 10.35 5.51 -9.66
N GLU A 82 9.32 5.56 -8.81
CA GLU A 82 9.06 4.51 -7.83
C GLU A 82 8.35 3.35 -8.52
N THR A 83 9.13 2.47 -9.16
CA THR A 83 8.60 1.37 -9.97
C THR A 83 8.58 0.04 -9.25
N ASP A 84 9.36 -0.11 -8.18
CA ASP A 84 9.47 -1.38 -7.46
C ASP A 84 8.42 -1.56 -6.38
N VAL A 85 7.83 -0.48 -5.87
CA VAL A 85 6.83 -0.57 -4.82
C VAL A 85 5.54 -1.19 -5.38
N LYS A 86 5.00 -2.16 -4.63
CA LYS A 86 3.74 -2.79 -5.00
C LYS A 86 2.59 -1.84 -4.64
N ILE A 87 1.78 -1.47 -5.60
CA ILE A 87 0.66 -0.56 -5.36
C ILE A 87 -0.65 -1.32 -5.51
N VAL A 88 -1.44 -1.33 -4.44
CA VAL A 88 -2.75 -1.99 -4.37
C VAL A 88 -3.82 -0.90 -4.27
N GLY A 89 -4.63 -0.77 -5.31
CA GLY A 89 -5.78 0.13 -5.27
C GLY A 89 -6.96 -0.53 -4.57
N MET A 90 -7.75 0.25 -3.87
CA MET A 90 -8.90 -0.25 -3.11
C MET A 90 -10.12 0.65 -3.31
N SER A 91 -11.28 0.07 -3.52
CA SER A 91 -12.53 0.83 -3.61
C SER A 91 -13.72 -0.12 -3.57
N ALA A 92 -14.88 0.42 -3.19
CA ALA A 92 -16.15 -0.29 -3.31
C ALA A 92 -16.81 -0.04 -4.68
N ASP A 93 -16.26 0.86 -5.49
CA ASP A 93 -16.82 1.21 -6.79
C ASP A 93 -16.47 0.17 -7.84
N ASP A 94 -17.45 -0.22 -8.65
CA ASP A 94 -17.27 -1.26 -9.67
C ASP A 94 -16.27 -0.86 -10.77
N ASP A 95 -16.17 0.43 -11.06
CA ASP A 95 -15.30 0.91 -12.13
C ASP A 95 -13.91 1.34 -11.68
N ALA A 96 -13.60 1.17 -10.40
CA ALA A 96 -12.35 1.65 -9.84
C ALA A 96 -11.13 0.86 -10.32
N MET A 97 -11.31 -0.42 -10.63
CA MET A 97 -10.18 -1.25 -11.05
C MET A 97 -9.48 -0.67 -12.29
N GLY A 98 -10.25 -0.34 -13.31
CA GLY A 98 -9.68 0.23 -14.55
C GLY A 98 -8.93 1.52 -14.30
N VAL A 99 -9.47 2.38 -13.45
CA VAL A 99 -8.85 3.67 -13.14
C VAL A 99 -7.52 3.47 -12.42
N PHE A 100 -7.47 2.56 -11.43
CA PHE A 100 -6.24 2.29 -10.71
C PHE A 100 -5.17 1.64 -11.58
N ILE A 101 -5.55 0.63 -12.36
CA ILE A 101 -4.58 -0.07 -13.21
C ILE A 101 -4.03 0.88 -14.27
N SER A 102 -4.88 1.71 -14.88
CA SER A 102 -4.43 2.71 -15.84
C SER A 102 -3.49 3.73 -15.23
N ALA A 103 -3.66 4.03 -13.94
CA ALA A 103 -2.79 4.96 -13.23
C ALA A 103 -1.42 4.38 -12.90
N GLY A 104 -1.28 3.05 -12.92
CA GLY A 104 -0.02 2.38 -12.62
C GLY A 104 -0.04 1.47 -11.40
N ALA A 105 -1.21 1.20 -10.84
CA ALA A 105 -1.33 0.24 -9.75
C ALA A 105 -1.10 -1.17 -10.28
N ASP A 106 -0.56 -2.03 -9.42
CA ASP A 106 -0.28 -3.43 -9.78
C ASP A 106 -1.50 -4.32 -9.61
N ILE A 107 -2.29 -4.05 -8.59
CA ILE A 107 -3.44 -4.88 -8.20
C ILE A 107 -4.56 -3.98 -7.74
N PHE A 108 -5.78 -4.47 -7.88
CA PHE A 108 -6.96 -3.83 -7.31
C PHE A 108 -7.70 -4.83 -6.43
N VAL A 109 -8.08 -4.41 -5.23
CA VAL A 109 -8.85 -5.24 -4.29
C VAL A 109 -10.17 -4.53 -3.99
N PRO A 110 -11.31 -5.14 -4.29
CA PRO A 110 -12.60 -4.51 -3.97
C PRO A 110 -12.85 -4.54 -2.47
N LYS A 111 -13.53 -3.52 -1.97
CA LYS A 111 -13.99 -3.47 -0.57
C LYS A 111 -15.37 -4.11 -0.47
N PRO A 112 -15.66 -4.83 0.61
CA PRO A 112 -14.79 -5.16 1.73
C PRO A 112 -13.77 -6.24 1.36
N PHE A 113 -12.55 -6.18 1.97
CA PHE A 113 -11.52 -7.16 1.66
C PHE A 113 -11.76 -8.49 2.32
N LYS A 114 -11.24 -9.53 1.69
CA LYS A 114 -11.10 -10.83 2.33
C LYS A 114 -9.67 -10.95 2.85
N VAL A 115 -9.51 -11.61 3.99
CA VAL A 115 -8.18 -11.82 4.58
C VAL A 115 -7.27 -12.56 3.60
N GLN A 116 -7.82 -13.53 2.87
CA GLN A 116 -7.05 -14.31 1.90
C GLN A 116 -6.44 -13.42 0.80
N ASP A 117 -7.17 -12.37 0.37
CA ASP A 117 -6.66 -11.46 -0.64
C ASP A 117 -5.41 -10.74 -0.15
N LEU A 118 -5.45 -10.28 1.11
CA LEU A 118 -4.32 -9.60 1.72
C LEU A 118 -3.14 -10.55 1.91
N GLU A 119 -3.41 -11.78 2.39
CA GLU A 119 -2.36 -12.76 2.60
C GLU A 119 -1.57 -13.03 1.33
N SER A 120 -2.28 -13.28 0.22
CA SER A 120 -1.62 -13.59 -1.05
C SER A 120 -0.74 -12.45 -1.53
N ILE A 121 -1.23 -11.23 -1.43
CA ILE A 121 -0.50 -10.05 -1.87
C ILE A 121 0.74 -9.82 -1.01
N ILE A 122 0.59 -9.94 0.30
CA ILE A 122 1.69 -9.69 1.23
C ILE A 122 2.75 -10.76 1.11
N GLU A 123 2.35 -12.04 0.97
CA GLU A 123 3.31 -13.12 0.79
C GLU A 123 4.13 -12.94 -0.48
N GLU A 124 3.51 -12.47 -1.55
CA GLU A 124 4.22 -12.19 -2.79
C GLU A 124 5.31 -11.14 -2.58
N VAL A 125 4.98 -10.06 -1.87
CA VAL A 125 5.94 -8.99 -1.60
C VAL A 125 7.06 -9.47 -0.67
N ILE A 126 6.73 -10.24 0.35
CA ILE A 126 7.73 -10.79 1.27
C ILE A 126 8.69 -11.70 0.52
N ASN A 127 8.18 -12.57 -0.34
CA ASN A 127 9.02 -13.48 -1.12
C ASN A 127 9.93 -12.72 -2.08
N LYS A 128 9.43 -11.67 -2.68
CA LYS A 128 10.23 -10.82 -3.56
C LYS A 128 11.38 -10.18 -2.79
N LYS A 129 11.13 -9.69 -1.57
CA LYS A 129 12.18 -9.12 -0.73
C LYS A 129 13.23 -10.15 -0.37
N LYS A 130 12.82 -11.35 0.02
CA LYS A 130 13.75 -12.43 0.36
C LYS A 130 14.63 -12.79 -0.83
N ASN A 131 14.03 -12.89 -2.02
CA ASN A 131 14.78 -13.23 -3.21
C ASN A 131 15.79 -12.14 -3.59
N ALA A 132 15.46 -10.89 -3.37
CA ALA A 132 16.35 -9.77 -3.65
C ALA A 132 17.54 -9.71 -2.69
N MET A 133 17.43 -10.36 -1.53
CA MET A 133 18.50 -10.37 -0.53
C MET A 133 19.50 -11.51 -0.72
N VAL A 134 19.22 -12.41 -1.63
CA VAL A 134 20.08 -13.58 -1.86
C VAL A 134 21.23 -13.27 -2.81
#